data_af7209486ae83293c0b736504c3885d3
#
_entry.id   af7209486ae83293c0b736504c3885d3
#
_cell.length_a   1.000
_cell.length_b   1.000
_cell.length_c   1.000
_cell.angle_alpha   90.00
_cell.angle_beta   90.00
_cell.angle_gamma   90.00
#
_symmetry.space_group_name_H-M   'P 1'
#
loop_
_entity.id
_entity.type
_entity.pdbx_description
1 polymer ?
#
loop_
_entity_poly.entity_id
_entity_poly.type
_entity_poly.pdbx_seq_one_letter_code
_entity_poly.pdbx_strand_id
1 'polypeptide(L)'
;KLELTWIGKDQEPRLEPRILIEDPELSYHAPFRVSENDIFDNRLIFGDNLLALKSLEQEYSGKIKCVFIDPPYNTGSAFTHYEDGLEHSIWLSLMRDRLVIIHRLLADNGSLWITIDDNEVHYLKVLCDEIFGRRNFLANVVWQKRISPDSDAKFLSRTHDHILVYAKNINFCEMNRLPRTEEQDSRYNNPDNDPRGPWTSSDLTRREYREHDFYPITL
;
A
#
# COMPACT_ATOMS: atom_id res chain seq x y z
N LYS A 1 -19.77 -14.86 -7.41
CA LYS A 1 -18.38 -14.42 -7.45
C LYS A 1 -18.25 -13.39 -8.59
N LEU A 2 -17.71 -12.20 -8.32
CA LEU A 2 -17.34 -11.26 -9.35
C LEU A 2 -15.94 -11.63 -9.86
N GLU A 3 -15.75 -11.62 -11.16
CA GLU A 3 -14.47 -11.96 -11.80
C GLU A 3 -14.20 -11.00 -12.95
N LEU A 4 -12.98 -10.48 -13.00
CA LEU A 4 -12.49 -9.68 -14.12
C LEU A 4 -11.92 -10.63 -15.19
N THR A 5 -12.37 -10.49 -16.43
CA THR A 5 -11.90 -11.32 -17.55
C THR A 5 -11.30 -10.46 -18.64
N TRP A 6 -10.17 -10.87 -19.20
CA TRP A 6 -9.48 -10.22 -20.33
C TRP A 6 -8.77 -11.24 -21.19
N ILE A 7 -8.37 -10.84 -22.41
CA ILE A 7 -7.62 -11.70 -23.33
C ILE A 7 -6.24 -12.00 -22.74
N GLY A 8 -5.91 -13.29 -22.58
CA GLY A 8 -4.64 -13.75 -22.01
C GLY A 8 -4.63 -13.95 -20.50
N LYS A 9 -5.77 -13.77 -19.79
CA LYS A 9 -5.84 -13.98 -18.33
C LYS A 9 -5.33 -15.35 -17.89
N ASP A 10 -5.61 -16.39 -18.64
CA ASP A 10 -5.25 -17.77 -18.28
C ASP A 10 -3.85 -18.17 -18.78
N GLN A 11 -3.13 -17.25 -19.46
CA GLN A 11 -1.80 -17.49 -19.94
C GLN A 11 -0.79 -17.14 -18.85
N GLU A 12 -0.30 -18.15 -18.14
CA GLU A 12 0.77 -17.94 -17.17
C GLU A 12 2.14 -17.96 -17.89
N PRO A 13 3.04 -16.99 -17.60
CA PRO A 13 4.37 -17.00 -18.17
C PRO A 13 5.17 -18.19 -17.64
N ARG A 14 5.87 -18.88 -18.53
CA ARG A 14 6.84 -19.92 -18.15
C ARG A 14 8.11 -19.23 -17.68
N LEU A 15 8.26 -19.12 -16.35
CA LEU A 15 9.44 -18.50 -15.75
C LEU A 15 10.53 -19.56 -15.60
N GLU A 16 11.68 -19.31 -16.20
CA GLU A 16 12.88 -20.12 -15.95
C GLU A 16 13.40 -19.85 -14.53
N PRO A 17 13.85 -20.90 -13.81
CA PRO A 17 14.51 -20.71 -12.54
C PRO A 17 15.75 -19.83 -12.70
N ARG A 18 15.85 -18.80 -11.86
CA ARG A 18 17.02 -17.91 -11.78
C ARG A 18 17.54 -17.90 -10.35
N ILE A 19 18.81 -17.65 -10.20
CA ILE A 19 19.46 -17.44 -8.92
C ILE A 19 19.95 -16.00 -8.84
N LEU A 20 19.91 -15.43 -7.66
CA LEU A 20 20.51 -14.13 -7.38
C LEU A 20 22.01 -14.34 -7.14
N ILE A 21 22.84 -13.59 -7.83
CA ILE A 21 24.29 -13.62 -7.67
C ILE A 21 24.70 -12.26 -7.13
N GLU A 22 25.48 -12.26 -6.05
CA GLU A 22 26.07 -11.04 -5.53
C GLU A 22 27.13 -10.51 -6.50
N ASP A 23 27.12 -9.20 -6.72
CA ASP A 23 28.20 -8.48 -7.39
C ASP A 23 29.08 -7.81 -6.35
N PRO A 24 30.28 -8.39 -6.04
CA PRO A 24 31.14 -7.87 -4.99
C PRO A 24 31.68 -6.44 -5.29
N GLU A 25 31.79 -6.07 -6.56
CA GLU A 25 32.27 -4.73 -6.93
C GLU A 25 31.25 -3.63 -6.66
N LEU A 26 29.94 -3.99 -6.68
CA LEU A 26 28.83 -3.08 -6.38
C LEU A 26 28.28 -3.28 -4.96
N SER A 27 28.82 -4.20 -4.18
CA SER A 27 28.40 -4.50 -2.81
C SER A 27 29.18 -3.70 -1.79
N TYR A 28 28.49 -3.08 -0.85
CA TYR A 28 29.10 -2.40 0.27
C TYR A 28 28.99 -3.24 1.53
N HIS A 29 30.14 -3.62 2.08
CA HIS A 29 30.24 -4.33 3.35
C HIS A 29 30.85 -3.39 4.39
N ALA A 30 30.05 -2.90 5.33
CA ALA A 30 30.52 -2.03 6.39
C ALA A 30 31.57 -2.76 7.27
N PRO A 31 32.74 -2.14 7.53
CA PRO A 31 33.80 -2.77 8.31
C PRO A 31 33.43 -2.93 9.79
N PHE A 32 32.50 -2.15 10.30
CA PHE A 32 32.02 -2.20 11.67
C PHE A 32 30.56 -1.72 11.78
N ARG A 33 29.88 -2.12 12.83
CA ARG A 33 28.55 -1.62 13.18
C ARG A 33 28.67 -0.31 13.93
N VAL A 34 27.76 0.62 13.67
CA VAL A 34 27.61 1.87 14.44
C VAL A 34 26.81 1.62 15.71
N SER A 35 25.82 0.70 15.63
CA SER A 35 25.02 0.24 16.75
C SER A 35 24.85 -1.28 16.71
N GLU A 36 24.45 -1.88 17.82
CA GLU A 36 24.16 -3.32 17.88
C GLU A 36 22.94 -3.73 17.04
N ASN A 37 22.09 -2.77 16.71
CA ASN A 37 20.87 -2.97 15.95
C ASN A 37 21.03 -2.75 14.43
N ASP A 38 22.25 -2.44 13.97
CA ASP A 38 22.50 -2.21 12.54
C ASP A 38 22.30 -3.52 11.75
N ILE A 39 21.54 -3.44 10.67
CA ILE A 39 21.23 -4.54 9.76
C ILE A 39 21.93 -4.27 8.42
N PHE A 40 22.73 -5.25 7.95
CA PHE A 40 23.57 -5.15 6.74
C PHE A 40 23.14 -6.16 5.66
N ASP A 41 21.86 -6.45 5.56
CA ASP A 41 21.28 -7.40 4.59
C ASP A 41 20.38 -6.75 3.55
N ASN A 42 20.47 -5.43 3.38
CA ASN A 42 19.76 -4.73 2.31
C ASN A 42 20.30 -5.18 0.95
N ARG A 43 19.39 -5.45 0.01
CA ARG A 43 19.72 -5.95 -1.34
C ARG A 43 19.11 -5.06 -2.40
N LEU A 44 19.91 -4.63 -3.37
CA LEU A 44 19.47 -4.04 -4.62
C LEU A 44 19.57 -5.14 -5.70
N ILE A 45 18.44 -5.50 -6.31
CA ILE A 45 18.40 -6.56 -7.31
C ILE A 45 18.22 -5.91 -8.68
N PHE A 46 19.20 -6.12 -9.57
CA PHE A 46 19.17 -5.64 -10.95
C PHE A 46 18.65 -6.74 -11.90
N GLY A 47 17.64 -6.41 -12.69
CA GLY A 47 17.07 -7.33 -13.69
C GLY A 47 15.56 -7.15 -13.86
N ASP A 48 14.95 -8.04 -14.65
CA ASP A 48 13.49 -8.10 -14.79
C ASP A 48 12.86 -8.46 -13.44
N ASN A 49 11.92 -7.63 -12.98
CA ASN A 49 11.34 -7.75 -11.66
C ASN A 49 10.46 -9.00 -11.47
N LEU A 50 9.88 -9.57 -12.55
CA LEU A 50 9.11 -10.82 -12.44
C LEU A 50 10.05 -12.01 -12.16
N LEU A 51 11.22 -12.06 -12.85
CA LEU A 51 12.25 -13.06 -12.61
C LEU A 51 12.88 -12.89 -11.21
N ALA A 52 13.13 -11.64 -10.81
CA ALA A 52 13.64 -11.32 -9.46
C ALA A 52 12.67 -11.78 -8.37
N LEU A 53 11.40 -11.43 -8.46
CA LEU A 53 10.36 -11.86 -7.54
C LEU A 53 10.27 -13.40 -7.45
N LYS A 54 10.35 -14.07 -8.61
CA LYS A 54 10.36 -15.54 -8.67
C LYS A 54 11.55 -16.15 -7.96
N SER A 55 12.73 -15.55 -8.11
CA SER A 55 13.95 -16.00 -7.43
C SER A 55 13.88 -15.83 -5.90
N LEU A 56 13.14 -14.83 -5.42
CA LEU A 56 12.94 -14.58 -3.99
C LEU A 56 11.98 -15.57 -3.32
N GLU A 57 11.11 -16.25 -4.06
CA GLU A 57 10.10 -17.15 -3.46
C GLU A 57 10.72 -18.23 -2.59
N GLN A 58 11.89 -18.78 -2.97
CA GLN A 58 12.53 -19.86 -2.23
C GLN A 58 12.96 -19.43 -0.81
N GLU A 59 13.49 -18.21 -0.70
CA GLU A 59 14.04 -17.69 0.57
C GLU A 59 13.00 -16.92 1.38
N TYR A 60 12.09 -16.16 0.71
CA TYR A 60 11.22 -15.15 1.34
C TYR A 60 9.75 -15.48 1.32
N SER A 61 9.31 -16.65 0.87
CA SER A 61 7.89 -17.02 0.89
C SER A 61 7.33 -16.92 2.32
N GLY A 62 6.26 -16.15 2.49
CA GLY A 62 5.60 -15.92 3.78
C GLY A 62 6.42 -15.12 4.81
N LYS A 63 7.47 -14.38 4.40
CA LYS A 63 8.36 -13.66 5.33
C LYS A 63 8.32 -12.14 5.17
N ILE A 64 7.87 -11.62 4.04
CA ILE A 64 7.91 -10.18 3.75
C ILE A 64 6.81 -9.45 4.54
N LYS A 65 7.20 -8.48 5.34
CA LYS A 65 6.29 -7.69 6.17
C LYS A 65 5.55 -6.61 5.40
N CYS A 66 6.24 -5.96 4.45
CA CYS A 66 5.68 -4.86 3.67
C CYS A 66 6.22 -4.89 2.25
N VAL A 67 5.33 -4.76 1.28
CA VAL A 67 5.68 -4.53 -0.11
C VAL A 67 5.08 -3.19 -0.53
N PHE A 68 5.93 -2.32 -1.08
CA PHE A 68 5.51 -1.05 -1.69
C PHE A 68 5.94 -1.07 -3.17
N ILE A 69 5.00 -0.87 -4.07
CA ILE A 69 5.25 -0.85 -5.50
C ILE A 69 4.66 0.39 -6.17
N ASP A 70 5.37 0.85 -7.18
CA ASP A 70 4.99 1.95 -8.07
C ASP A 70 5.01 1.41 -9.52
N PRO A 71 3.90 0.79 -9.97
CA PRO A 71 3.83 0.19 -11.31
C PRO A 71 3.66 1.27 -12.39
N PRO A 72 3.83 0.93 -13.69
CA PRO A 72 3.45 1.83 -14.77
C PRO A 72 1.98 2.23 -14.65
N TYR A 73 1.70 3.54 -14.74
CA TYR A 73 0.34 4.09 -14.61
C TYR A 73 -0.50 3.96 -15.88
N ASN A 74 0.09 3.49 -16.95
CA ASN A 74 -0.53 3.28 -18.27
C ASN A 74 -1.15 4.56 -18.85
N THR A 75 -0.44 5.69 -18.69
CA THR A 75 -0.92 7.02 -19.08
C THR A 75 -0.87 7.29 -20.58
N GLY A 76 -0.25 6.39 -21.36
CA GLY A 76 0.02 6.58 -22.80
C GLY A 76 1.14 7.57 -23.09
N SER A 77 1.86 8.04 -22.06
CA SER A 77 3.03 8.91 -22.20
C SER A 77 4.26 8.08 -22.52
N ALA A 78 4.95 8.43 -23.60
CA ALA A 78 6.22 7.77 -23.96
C ALA A 78 7.33 8.17 -22.99
N PHE A 79 7.56 7.39 -21.95
CA PHE A 79 8.77 7.49 -21.15
C PHE A 79 9.90 6.69 -21.83
N THR A 80 11.09 7.27 -21.97
CA THR A 80 12.24 6.72 -22.71
C THR A 80 12.74 5.35 -22.19
N HIS A 81 12.28 4.89 -21.03
CA HIS A 81 12.70 3.65 -20.39
C HIS A 81 11.54 2.75 -19.93
N TYR A 82 10.28 3.14 -20.21
CA TYR A 82 9.09 2.40 -19.82
C TYR A 82 8.03 2.49 -20.92
N GLU A 83 7.51 1.35 -21.34
CA GLU A 83 6.31 1.31 -22.19
C GLU A 83 5.09 1.68 -21.34
N ASP A 84 4.84 2.97 -21.16
CA ASP A 84 3.64 3.50 -20.56
C ASP A 84 2.61 3.76 -21.66
N GLY A 85 1.74 2.82 -21.91
CA GLY A 85 0.77 2.82 -23.03
C GLY A 85 0.52 1.42 -23.53
N LEU A 86 0.69 0.45 -22.63
CA LEU A 86 0.35 -0.95 -22.90
C LEU A 86 -1.15 -1.07 -23.15
N GLU A 87 -1.51 -1.97 -24.08
CA GLU A 87 -2.90 -2.39 -24.15
C GLU A 87 -3.35 -2.89 -22.79
N HIS A 88 -4.54 -2.49 -22.40
CA HIS A 88 -5.07 -2.71 -21.05
C HIS A 88 -5.02 -4.20 -20.59
N SER A 89 -5.28 -5.13 -21.50
CA SER A 89 -5.20 -6.58 -21.21
C SER A 89 -3.77 -7.04 -20.92
N ILE A 90 -2.76 -6.47 -21.61
CA ILE A 90 -1.34 -6.74 -21.38
C ILE A 90 -0.92 -6.20 -20.01
N TRP A 91 -1.35 -4.96 -19.68
CA TRP A 91 -1.07 -4.35 -18.38
C TRP A 91 -1.66 -5.18 -17.22
N LEU A 92 -2.91 -5.64 -17.35
CA LEU A 92 -3.55 -6.50 -16.36
C LEU A 92 -2.79 -7.82 -16.17
N SER A 93 -2.32 -8.44 -17.25
CA SER A 93 -1.52 -9.67 -17.20
C SER A 93 -0.18 -9.42 -16.50
N LEU A 94 0.50 -8.31 -16.85
CA LEU A 94 1.75 -7.89 -16.23
C LEU A 94 1.59 -7.73 -14.71
N MET A 95 0.52 -7.06 -14.27
CA MET A 95 0.25 -6.85 -12.85
C MET A 95 -0.15 -8.14 -12.14
N ARG A 96 -1.02 -8.96 -12.72
CA ARG A 96 -1.45 -10.24 -12.15
C ARG A 96 -0.27 -11.12 -11.79
N ASP A 97 0.65 -11.32 -12.73
CA ASP A 97 1.78 -12.25 -12.56
C ASP A 97 2.66 -11.85 -11.37
N ARG A 98 2.90 -10.55 -11.21
CA ARG A 98 3.67 -9.99 -10.10
C ARG A 98 2.92 -10.04 -8.78
N LEU A 99 1.65 -9.65 -8.78
CA LEU A 99 0.82 -9.63 -7.57
C LEU A 99 0.59 -11.02 -6.98
N VAL A 100 0.49 -12.06 -7.82
CA VAL A 100 0.38 -13.45 -7.35
C VAL A 100 1.66 -13.86 -6.60
N ILE A 101 2.84 -13.52 -7.10
CA ILE A 101 4.10 -13.83 -6.43
C ILE A 101 4.22 -12.98 -5.14
N ILE A 102 3.95 -11.68 -5.22
CA ILE A 102 3.96 -10.79 -4.05
C ILE A 102 3.04 -11.34 -2.94
N HIS A 103 1.85 -11.81 -3.30
CA HIS A 103 0.95 -12.42 -2.32
C HIS A 103 1.58 -13.63 -1.62
N ARG A 104 2.37 -14.47 -2.32
CA ARG A 104 3.07 -15.62 -1.73
C ARG A 104 4.23 -15.19 -0.84
N LEU A 105 4.95 -14.13 -1.20
CA LEU A 105 6.07 -13.60 -0.42
C LEU A 105 5.62 -12.97 0.91
N LEU A 106 4.44 -12.34 0.94
CA LEU A 106 3.94 -11.66 2.13
C LEU A 106 3.69 -12.63 3.28
N ALA A 107 4.17 -12.25 4.47
CA ALA A 107 3.82 -12.87 5.74
C ALA A 107 2.32 -12.68 6.05
N ASP A 108 1.73 -13.51 6.90
CA ASP A 108 0.30 -13.42 7.24
C ASP A 108 -0.08 -12.04 7.82
N ASN A 109 0.84 -11.41 8.56
CA ASN A 109 0.68 -10.05 9.08
C ASN A 109 1.28 -8.98 8.17
N GLY A 110 1.57 -9.31 6.92
CA GLY A 110 2.15 -8.42 5.92
C GLY A 110 1.12 -7.57 5.19
N SER A 111 1.60 -6.50 4.55
CA SER A 111 0.78 -5.57 3.77
C SER A 111 1.39 -5.22 2.42
N LEU A 112 0.52 -4.95 1.46
CA LEU A 112 0.85 -4.47 0.12
C LEU A 112 0.33 -3.04 -0.04
N TRP A 113 1.17 -2.17 -0.61
CA TRP A 113 0.89 -0.78 -0.91
C TRP A 113 1.22 -0.53 -2.38
N ILE A 114 0.27 0.00 -3.15
CA ILE A 114 0.40 0.20 -4.59
C ILE A 114 0.01 1.63 -4.93
N THR A 115 0.95 2.41 -5.46
CA THR A 115 0.64 3.72 -6.03
C THR A 115 0.06 3.56 -7.43
N ILE A 116 -0.93 4.35 -7.77
CA ILE A 116 -1.59 4.32 -9.10
C ILE A 116 -2.42 5.58 -9.29
N ASP A 117 -2.71 5.96 -10.53
CA ASP A 117 -3.64 7.04 -10.84
C ASP A 117 -5.01 6.54 -11.33
N ASP A 118 -5.87 7.49 -11.74
CA ASP A 118 -7.23 7.21 -12.22
C ASP A 118 -7.29 6.31 -13.46
N ASN A 119 -6.20 6.16 -14.23
CA ASN A 119 -6.22 5.37 -15.46
C ASN A 119 -6.48 3.89 -15.16
N GLU A 120 -5.82 3.34 -14.12
CA GLU A 120 -5.84 1.90 -13.85
C GLU A 120 -6.34 1.54 -12.45
N VAL A 121 -6.55 2.49 -11.53
CA VAL A 121 -6.89 2.19 -10.13
C VAL A 121 -8.11 1.28 -9.98
N HIS A 122 -9.13 1.45 -10.81
CA HIS A 122 -10.39 0.72 -10.67
C HIS A 122 -10.23 -0.75 -11.06
N TYR A 123 -9.52 -1.02 -12.15
CA TYR A 123 -9.23 -2.39 -12.60
C TYR A 123 -8.21 -3.09 -11.70
N LEU A 124 -7.17 -2.35 -11.28
CA LEU A 124 -6.19 -2.83 -10.32
C LEU A 124 -6.86 -3.24 -9.00
N LYS A 125 -7.83 -2.45 -8.53
CA LYS A 125 -8.60 -2.77 -7.32
C LYS A 125 -9.34 -4.09 -7.46
N VAL A 126 -10.00 -4.34 -8.60
CA VAL A 126 -10.72 -5.60 -8.84
C VAL A 126 -9.74 -6.77 -8.94
N LEU A 127 -8.62 -6.61 -9.63
CA LEU A 127 -7.55 -7.61 -9.73
C LEU A 127 -6.98 -7.97 -8.35
N CYS A 128 -6.71 -6.97 -7.52
CA CYS A 128 -6.27 -7.19 -6.15
C CYS A 128 -7.34 -7.89 -5.29
N ASP A 129 -8.62 -7.58 -5.48
CA ASP A 129 -9.71 -8.28 -4.80
C ASP A 129 -9.76 -9.78 -5.16
N GLU A 130 -9.43 -10.14 -6.39
CA GLU A 130 -9.35 -11.55 -6.80
C GLU A 130 -8.18 -12.29 -6.15
N ILE A 131 -7.01 -11.64 -6.07
CA ILE A 131 -5.75 -12.27 -5.60
C ILE A 131 -5.68 -12.27 -4.07
N PHE A 132 -5.94 -11.12 -3.43
CA PHE A 132 -5.82 -10.94 -1.97
C PHE A 132 -7.12 -11.25 -1.22
N GLY A 133 -8.24 -11.24 -1.93
CA GLY A 133 -9.57 -11.30 -1.33
C GLY A 133 -10.09 -9.93 -0.90
N ARG A 134 -11.31 -9.58 -1.30
CA ARG A 134 -11.94 -8.29 -1.03
C ARG A 134 -11.95 -7.89 0.45
N ARG A 135 -12.09 -8.85 1.35
CA ARG A 135 -12.09 -8.62 2.82
C ARG A 135 -10.75 -8.12 3.36
N ASN A 136 -9.67 -8.35 2.64
CA ASN A 136 -8.31 -7.95 3.01
C ASN A 136 -7.94 -6.55 2.49
N PHE A 137 -8.86 -5.87 1.82
CA PHE A 137 -8.71 -4.47 1.44
C PHE A 137 -8.78 -3.58 2.68
N LEU A 138 -7.74 -2.79 2.93
CA LEU A 138 -7.66 -1.90 4.08
C LEU A 138 -8.13 -0.48 3.75
N ALA A 139 -7.56 0.11 2.70
CA ALA A 139 -7.85 1.49 2.33
C ALA A 139 -7.47 1.82 0.89
N ASN A 140 -8.09 2.87 0.36
CA ASN A 140 -7.58 3.67 -0.74
C ASN A 140 -7.18 5.02 -0.17
N VAL A 141 -5.87 5.26 -0.05
CA VAL A 141 -5.32 6.51 0.46
C VAL A 141 -5.17 7.47 -0.72
N VAL A 142 -5.67 8.68 -0.55
CA VAL A 142 -5.53 9.74 -1.54
C VAL A 142 -4.25 10.50 -1.28
N TRP A 143 -3.33 10.47 -2.25
CA TRP A 143 -2.06 11.19 -2.21
C TRP A 143 -2.16 12.48 -3.01
N GLN A 144 -2.13 13.63 -2.35
CA GLN A 144 -2.12 14.92 -3.02
C GLN A 144 -0.75 15.18 -3.67
N LYS A 145 -0.66 15.04 -4.99
CA LYS A 145 0.58 15.25 -5.75
C LYS A 145 0.81 16.70 -6.21
N ARG A 146 -0.24 17.50 -6.27
CA ARG A 146 -0.20 18.92 -6.66
C ARG A 146 -1.08 19.75 -5.75
N ILE A 147 -0.62 20.96 -5.40
CA ILE A 147 -1.40 21.91 -4.59
C ILE A 147 -2.25 22.80 -5.52
N SER A 148 -1.70 23.22 -6.67
CA SER A 148 -2.39 24.09 -7.63
C SER A 148 -3.15 23.28 -8.68
N PRO A 149 -4.32 23.77 -9.11
CA PRO A 149 -5.02 23.21 -10.26
C PRO A 149 -4.16 23.28 -11.53
N ASP A 150 -4.40 22.38 -12.46
CA ASP A 150 -3.79 22.39 -13.78
C ASP A 150 -4.51 23.39 -14.67
N SER A 151 -3.81 24.44 -15.12
CA SER A 151 -4.39 25.50 -15.98
C SER A 151 -4.84 24.99 -17.34
N ASP A 152 -4.21 23.89 -17.81
CA ASP A 152 -4.50 23.33 -19.14
C ASP A 152 -5.51 22.18 -19.07
N ALA A 153 -6.06 21.91 -17.89
CA ALA A 153 -7.06 20.86 -17.73
C ALA A 153 -8.35 21.17 -18.49
N LYS A 154 -8.68 20.33 -19.47
CA LYS A 154 -9.91 20.49 -20.29
C LYS A 154 -11.19 20.33 -19.45
N PHE A 155 -11.15 19.54 -18.38
CA PHE A 155 -12.27 19.27 -17.49
C PHE A 155 -11.90 19.56 -16.03
N LEU A 156 -11.54 18.54 -15.27
CA LEU A 156 -11.14 18.63 -13.88
C LEU A 156 -9.63 18.42 -13.75
N SER A 157 -8.99 19.21 -12.88
CA SER A 157 -7.57 19.04 -12.58
C SER A 157 -7.34 17.77 -11.77
N ARG A 158 -6.40 16.95 -12.21
CA ARG A 158 -5.96 15.74 -11.50
C ARG A 158 -4.85 16.11 -10.50
N THR A 159 -5.22 16.33 -9.27
CA THR A 159 -4.30 16.82 -8.22
C THR A 159 -3.84 15.72 -7.26
N HIS A 160 -4.31 14.48 -7.45
CA HIS A 160 -4.00 13.36 -6.56
C HIS A 160 -3.72 12.08 -7.34
N ASP A 161 -3.09 11.16 -6.63
CA ASP A 161 -2.98 9.75 -6.99
C ASP A 161 -3.58 8.89 -5.88
N HIS A 162 -3.69 7.61 -6.11
CA HIS A 162 -4.22 6.62 -5.19
C HIS A 162 -3.10 5.75 -4.64
N ILE A 163 -3.24 5.33 -3.38
CA ILE A 163 -2.43 4.25 -2.83
C ILE A 163 -3.39 3.17 -2.35
N LEU A 164 -3.47 2.07 -3.08
CA LEU A 164 -4.27 0.91 -2.69
C LEU A 164 -3.52 0.12 -1.63
N VAL A 165 -4.18 -0.18 -0.51
CA VAL A 165 -3.59 -0.89 0.62
C VAL A 165 -4.34 -2.18 0.89
N TYR A 166 -3.62 -3.29 0.90
CA TYR A 166 -4.13 -4.62 1.20
C TYR A 166 -3.33 -5.28 2.32
N ALA A 167 -4.01 -5.97 3.20
CA ALA A 167 -3.38 -6.94 4.08
C ALA A 167 -3.22 -8.29 3.37
N LYS A 168 -2.22 -9.10 3.74
CA LYS A 168 -2.20 -10.52 3.40
C LYS A 168 -3.37 -11.24 4.06
N ASN A 169 -3.56 -10.97 5.37
CA ASN A 169 -4.71 -11.43 6.15
C ASN A 169 -5.08 -10.34 7.17
N ILE A 170 -6.28 -9.78 7.02
CA ILE A 170 -6.74 -8.66 7.85
C ILE A 170 -6.78 -9.00 9.35
N ASN A 171 -6.97 -10.27 9.70
CA ASN A 171 -7.04 -10.70 11.11
C ASN A 171 -5.69 -10.64 11.83
N PHE A 172 -4.57 -10.61 11.08
CA PHE A 172 -3.22 -10.54 11.61
C PHE A 172 -2.51 -9.22 11.30
N CYS A 173 -3.15 -8.35 10.53
CA CYS A 173 -2.58 -7.06 10.15
C CYS A 173 -2.77 -6.04 11.28
N GLU A 174 -1.67 -5.57 11.83
CA GLU A 174 -1.64 -4.53 12.85
C GLU A 174 -1.05 -3.26 12.26
N MET A 175 -1.76 -2.14 12.47
CA MET A 175 -1.31 -0.81 12.05
C MET A 175 -0.81 -0.04 13.27
N ASN A 176 0.43 0.39 13.23
CA ASN A 176 1.00 1.24 14.26
C ASN A 176 0.35 2.63 14.22
N ARG A 177 0.03 3.15 15.38
CA ARG A 177 -0.43 4.54 15.48
C ARG A 177 0.78 5.47 15.35
N LEU A 178 0.59 6.58 14.67
CA LEU A 178 1.58 7.64 14.68
C LEU A 178 1.71 8.21 16.10
N PRO A 179 2.93 8.60 16.54
CA PRO A 179 3.09 9.28 17.80
C PRO A 179 2.28 10.58 17.78
N ARG A 180 1.71 10.93 18.92
CA ARG A 180 0.97 12.18 19.06
C ARG A 180 1.95 13.34 19.06
N THR A 181 1.53 14.46 18.47
CA THR A 181 2.30 15.71 18.53
C THR A 181 2.04 16.45 19.84
N GLU A 182 2.97 17.31 20.25
CA GLU A 182 2.80 18.18 21.43
C GLU A 182 1.53 19.04 21.32
N GLU A 183 1.17 19.51 20.12
CA GLU A 183 -0.05 20.26 19.88
C GLU A 183 -1.31 19.42 20.14
N GLN A 184 -1.30 18.15 19.78
CA GLN A 184 -2.40 17.23 20.07
C GLN A 184 -2.50 16.94 21.56
N ASP A 185 -1.37 16.82 22.25
CA ASP A 185 -1.34 16.55 23.69
C ASP A 185 -1.70 17.78 24.51
N SER A 186 -1.37 19.00 24.08
CA SER A 186 -1.71 20.24 24.77
C SER A 186 -3.22 20.48 24.91
N ARG A 187 -4.05 19.80 24.12
CA ARG A 187 -5.52 19.86 24.22
C ARG A 187 -6.08 19.06 25.40
N TYR A 188 -5.25 18.21 26.01
CA TYR A 188 -5.63 17.38 27.14
C TYR A 188 -5.05 17.94 28.41
N ASN A 189 -5.92 18.29 29.38
CA ASN A 189 -5.55 18.85 30.65
C ASN A 189 -6.18 18.05 31.76
N ASN A 190 -5.67 18.19 33.00
CA ASN A 190 -6.26 17.58 34.19
C ASN A 190 -6.51 18.64 35.28
N PRO A 191 -7.43 19.59 35.05
CA PRO A 191 -7.67 20.72 35.95
C PRO A 191 -8.30 20.31 37.29
N ASP A 192 -8.97 19.16 37.33
CA ASP A 192 -9.68 18.61 38.47
C ASP A 192 -8.93 17.45 39.16
N ASN A 193 -7.69 17.19 38.76
CA ASN A 193 -6.88 16.08 39.25
C ASN A 193 -7.58 14.70 39.14
N ASP A 194 -8.34 14.47 38.06
CA ASP A 194 -9.00 13.20 37.82
C ASP A 194 -7.96 12.05 37.80
N PRO A 195 -8.15 10.98 38.59
CA PRO A 195 -7.19 9.86 38.66
C PRO A 195 -7.04 9.09 37.36
N ARG A 196 -7.94 9.26 36.39
CA ARG A 196 -7.85 8.68 35.05
C ARG A 196 -6.84 9.39 34.13
N GLY A 197 -6.37 10.60 34.53
CA GLY A 197 -5.38 11.39 33.79
C GLY A 197 -5.97 12.55 33.00
N PRO A 198 -5.16 13.15 32.07
CA PRO A 198 -5.60 14.30 31.28
C PRO A 198 -6.78 13.96 30.37
N TRP A 199 -7.73 14.86 30.26
CA TRP A 199 -8.94 14.75 29.48
C TRP A 199 -9.22 16.02 28.66
N THR A 200 -10.12 15.92 27.68
CA THR A 200 -10.67 17.07 26.94
C THR A 200 -12.18 16.90 26.82
N SER A 201 -12.89 18.01 26.83
CA SER A 201 -14.35 18.01 26.65
C SER A 201 -14.70 17.60 25.21
N SER A 202 -15.82 16.91 25.06
CA SER A 202 -16.44 16.60 23.80
C SER A 202 -17.89 17.03 23.78
N ASP A 203 -18.42 17.35 22.60
CA ASP A 203 -19.83 17.67 22.46
C ASP A 203 -20.70 16.46 22.81
N LEU A 204 -21.62 16.68 23.74
CA LEU A 204 -22.66 15.72 24.12
C LEU A 204 -23.83 15.73 23.14
N THR A 205 -23.91 16.76 22.29
CA THR A 205 -25.02 16.93 21.37
C THR A 205 -24.81 16.09 20.11
N ARG A 206 -25.87 15.46 19.64
CA ARG A 206 -25.90 14.75 18.33
C ARG A 206 -26.55 15.62 17.27
N ARG A 207 -26.12 15.47 16.03
CA ARG A 207 -26.71 16.18 14.88
C ARG A 207 -28.11 15.68 14.54
N GLU A 208 -28.42 14.41 14.87
CA GLU A 208 -29.69 13.78 14.56
C GLU A 208 -30.52 13.58 15.84
N TYR A 209 -31.82 13.92 15.75
CA TYR A 209 -32.78 13.65 16.80
C TYR A 209 -33.02 12.14 16.93
N ARG A 210 -32.85 11.61 18.16
CA ARG A 210 -33.25 10.24 18.53
C ARG A 210 -34.02 10.32 19.85
N GLU A 211 -35.25 9.85 19.83
CA GLU A 211 -36.17 9.91 20.96
C GLU A 211 -35.58 9.30 22.23
N HIS A 212 -34.81 8.23 22.11
CA HIS A 212 -34.16 7.54 23.23
C HIS A 212 -32.99 8.30 23.88
N ASP A 213 -32.47 9.35 23.22
CA ASP A 213 -31.37 10.14 23.75
C ASP A 213 -31.86 11.36 24.59
N PHE A 214 -33.17 11.52 24.70
CA PHE A 214 -33.78 12.59 25.53
C PHE A 214 -34.25 12.04 26.87
N TYR A 215 -33.61 12.45 27.94
CA TYR A 215 -33.96 12.11 29.30
C TYR A 215 -33.80 13.34 30.19
N PRO A 216 -34.64 13.49 31.24
CA PRO A 216 -34.53 14.60 32.18
C PRO A 216 -33.24 14.47 33.01
N ILE A 217 -32.46 15.56 33.05
CA ILE A 217 -31.31 15.67 33.96
C ILE A 217 -31.79 16.34 35.22
N THR A 218 -31.73 15.65 36.35
CA THR A 218 -31.96 16.24 37.66
C THR A 218 -30.64 16.80 38.19
N LEU A 219 -30.55 18.09 38.38
CA LEU A 219 -29.41 18.79 38.93
C LEU A 219 -29.47 18.78 40.47
#